data_25dca86b4c085d9c6293242afda37307
#
_entry.id   25dca86b4c085d9c6293242afda37307
#
_cell.length_a   1.000
_cell.length_b   1.000
_cell.length_c   1.000
_cell.angle_alpha   90.00
_cell.angle_beta   90.00
_cell.angle_gamma   90.00
#
_symmetry.space_group_name_H-M   'P 1'
#
loop_
_entity.id
_entity.type
_entity.pdbx_description
1 polymer ?
#
loop_
_entity_poly.entity_id
_entity_poly.type
_entity_poly.pdbx_seq_one_letter_code
_entity_poly.pdbx_strand_id
1 'polypeptide(L)'
;QLAMRDKAVAYKLVLSLLVIGFNVTQRNWVEDCVLLVATALVLSAELINTAIEELCDYVQPEHAPQIGATKDIAAAAVALCSLAWIGVMLFETARMLHLVPA
;
A
#
# COMPACT_ATOMS: atom_id res chain seq x y z
N GLN A 1 11.59 6.08 11.64
CA GLN A 1 11.29 5.08 10.60
C GLN A 1 9.98 4.36 10.85
N LEU A 2 9.88 3.71 12.02
CA LEU A 2 8.67 2.97 12.33
C LEU A 2 7.45 3.88 12.45
N ALA A 3 7.61 5.08 13.00
CA ALA A 3 6.51 6.02 13.13
C ALA A 3 5.98 6.44 11.74
N MET A 4 6.87 6.64 10.77
CA MET A 4 6.48 6.98 9.42
C MET A 4 5.81 5.80 8.73
N ARG A 5 6.28 4.58 8.98
CA ARG A 5 5.66 3.38 8.44
C ARG A 5 4.24 3.21 8.99
N ASP A 6 4.07 3.42 10.29
CA ASP A 6 2.76 3.32 10.91
C ASP A 6 1.79 4.34 10.30
N LYS A 7 2.26 5.56 10.04
CA LYS A 7 1.43 6.58 9.40
C LYS A 7 1.08 6.20 7.97
N ALA A 8 2.04 5.63 7.22
CA ALA A 8 1.79 5.19 5.85
C ALA A 8 0.73 4.10 5.80
N VAL A 9 0.82 3.12 6.69
CA VAL A 9 -0.18 2.06 6.79
C VAL A 9 -1.53 2.65 7.19
N ALA A 10 -1.53 3.54 8.19
CA ALA A 10 -2.78 4.09 8.72
C ALA A 10 -3.55 4.87 7.67
N TYR A 11 -2.88 5.80 6.94
CA TYR A 11 -3.62 6.61 5.98
C TYR A 11 -4.12 5.77 4.79
N LYS A 12 -3.33 4.79 4.36
CA LYS A 12 -3.75 3.91 3.27
C LYS A 12 -4.96 3.09 3.68
N LEU A 13 -4.95 2.57 4.90
CA LEU A 13 -6.06 1.80 5.43
C LEU A 13 -7.32 2.65 5.54
N VAL A 14 -7.20 3.85 6.10
CA VAL A 14 -8.35 4.74 6.29
C VAL A 14 -8.96 5.13 4.95
N LEU A 15 -8.12 5.57 4.00
CA LEU A 15 -8.61 5.96 2.68
C LEU A 15 -9.29 4.79 1.97
N SER A 16 -8.69 3.60 2.05
CA SER A 16 -9.26 2.42 1.42
C SER A 16 -10.61 2.06 2.04
N LEU A 17 -10.73 2.13 3.36
CA LEU A 17 -11.99 1.82 4.02
C LEU A 17 -13.09 2.81 3.64
N LEU A 18 -12.74 4.10 3.48
CA LEU A 18 -13.72 5.10 3.07
C LEU A 18 -14.26 4.80 1.67
N VAL A 19 -13.38 4.46 0.74
CA VAL A 19 -13.80 4.16 -0.63
C VAL A 19 -14.59 2.86 -0.68
N ILE A 20 -14.15 1.84 0.04
CA ILE A 20 -14.87 0.57 0.12
C ILE A 20 -16.28 0.79 0.67
N GLY A 21 -16.39 1.58 1.75
CA GLY A 21 -17.70 1.89 2.33
C GLY A 21 -18.62 2.57 1.33
N PHE A 22 -18.09 3.52 0.56
CA PHE A 22 -18.89 4.16 -0.47
C PHE A 22 -19.36 3.16 -1.53
N ASN A 23 -18.46 2.30 -2.00
CA ASN A 23 -18.79 1.32 -3.02
C ASN A 23 -19.82 0.30 -2.53
N VAL A 24 -19.78 -0.06 -1.25
CA VAL A 24 -20.77 -0.94 -0.67
C VAL A 24 -22.16 -0.32 -0.76
N THR A 25 -22.27 1.00 -0.45
CA THR A 25 -23.57 1.68 -0.55
C THR A 25 -24.06 1.76 -2.00
N GLN A 26 -23.16 1.75 -2.96
CA GLN A 26 -23.48 1.76 -4.38
C GLN A 26 -23.62 0.36 -4.98
N ARG A 27 -23.43 -0.67 -4.15
CA ARG A 27 -23.49 -2.09 -4.56
C ARG A 27 -22.51 -2.44 -5.68
N ASN A 28 -21.32 -1.84 -5.65
CA ASN A 28 -20.27 -2.12 -6.63
C ASN A 28 -19.33 -3.20 -6.09
N TRP A 29 -19.82 -4.44 -6.05
CA TRP A 29 -19.10 -5.55 -5.41
C TRP A 29 -17.78 -5.89 -6.09
N VAL A 30 -17.76 -5.81 -7.44
CA VAL A 30 -16.52 -6.09 -8.18
C VAL A 30 -15.46 -5.05 -7.84
N GLU A 31 -15.86 -3.78 -7.80
CA GLU A 31 -14.93 -2.70 -7.45
C GLU A 31 -14.44 -2.83 -6.02
N ASP A 32 -15.31 -3.26 -5.11
CA ASP A 32 -14.89 -3.52 -3.73
C ASP A 32 -13.86 -4.64 -3.66
N CYS A 33 -14.02 -5.70 -4.46
CA CYS A 33 -13.05 -6.80 -4.48
C CYS A 33 -11.70 -6.32 -5.00
N VAL A 34 -11.68 -5.55 -6.07
CA VAL A 34 -10.44 -5.01 -6.62
C VAL A 34 -9.75 -4.13 -5.59
N LEU A 35 -10.50 -3.25 -4.95
CA LEU A 35 -9.94 -2.33 -3.97
C LEU A 35 -9.43 -3.08 -2.74
N LEU A 36 -10.16 -4.11 -2.30
CA LEU A 36 -9.74 -4.92 -1.17
C LEU A 36 -8.42 -5.64 -1.46
N VAL A 37 -8.29 -6.22 -2.65
CA VAL A 37 -7.06 -6.91 -3.05
C VAL A 37 -5.91 -5.91 -3.13
N ALA A 38 -6.10 -4.77 -3.77
CA ALA A 38 -5.05 -3.75 -3.89
C ALA A 38 -4.61 -3.27 -2.51
N THR A 39 -5.56 -3.04 -1.60
CA THR A 39 -5.25 -2.60 -0.25
C THR A 39 -4.48 -3.65 0.52
N ALA A 40 -4.91 -4.92 0.44
CA ALA A 40 -4.23 -6.01 1.12
C ALA A 40 -2.79 -6.14 0.63
N LEU A 41 -2.58 -6.02 -0.69
CA LEU A 41 -1.25 -6.13 -1.26
C LEU A 41 -0.34 -5.00 -0.80
N VAL A 42 -0.81 -3.76 -0.82
CA VAL A 42 0.03 -2.63 -0.44
C VAL A 42 0.34 -2.65 1.05
N LEU A 43 -0.63 -3.01 1.89
CA LEU A 43 -0.38 -3.10 3.32
C LEU A 43 0.56 -4.25 3.65
N SER A 44 0.40 -5.39 2.97
CA SER A 44 1.31 -6.52 3.15
C SER A 44 2.73 -6.15 2.76
N ALA A 45 2.89 -5.44 1.64
CA ALA A 45 4.21 -4.99 1.20
C ALA A 45 4.84 -4.03 2.23
N GLU A 46 4.05 -3.12 2.79
CA GLU A 46 4.55 -2.21 3.82
C GLU A 46 5.03 -2.97 5.06
N LEU A 47 4.25 -3.94 5.51
CA LEU A 47 4.61 -4.71 6.70
C LEU A 47 5.84 -5.58 6.45
N ILE A 48 5.91 -6.23 5.30
CA ILE A 48 7.06 -7.05 4.94
C ILE A 48 8.32 -6.19 4.83
N ASN A 49 8.21 -5.02 4.22
CA ASN A 49 9.34 -4.11 4.10
C ASN A 49 9.85 -3.66 5.47
N THR A 50 8.93 -3.38 6.40
CA THR A 50 9.31 -3.02 7.77
C THR A 50 10.05 -4.16 8.44
N ALA A 51 9.56 -5.40 8.27
CA ALA A 51 10.22 -6.57 8.85
C ALA A 51 11.61 -6.76 8.28
N ILE A 52 11.78 -6.56 6.96
CA ILE A 52 13.08 -6.67 6.32
C ILE A 52 14.04 -5.61 6.85
N GLU A 53 13.56 -4.38 7.00
CA GLU A 53 14.40 -3.30 7.53
C GLU A 53 14.85 -3.59 8.95
N GLU A 54 13.94 -4.06 9.80
CA GLU A 54 14.30 -4.40 11.17
C GLU A 54 15.27 -5.58 11.23
N LEU A 55 15.04 -6.59 10.38
CA LEU A 55 15.93 -7.73 10.32
C LEU A 55 17.33 -7.33 9.86
N CYS A 56 17.42 -6.48 8.84
CA CYS A 56 18.71 -5.99 8.35
C CYS A 56 19.45 -5.22 9.43
N ASP A 57 18.74 -4.38 10.17
CA ASP A 57 19.36 -3.59 11.23
C ASP A 57 19.82 -4.47 12.39
N TYR A 58 19.10 -5.55 12.65
CA TYR A 58 19.49 -6.49 13.72
C TYR A 58 20.72 -7.29 13.33
N VAL A 59 20.78 -7.77 12.10
CA VAL A 59 21.87 -8.63 11.62
C VAL A 59 23.12 -7.81 11.35
N GLN A 60 22.99 -6.63 10.76
CA GLN A 60 24.11 -5.78 10.37
C GLN A 60 23.74 -4.32 10.63
N PRO A 61 23.95 -3.84 11.87
CA PRO A 61 23.60 -2.45 12.21
C PRO A 61 24.43 -1.44 11.44
N GLU A 62 25.66 -1.81 11.07
CA GLU A 62 26.54 -0.90 10.32
C GLU A 62 26.22 -0.96 8.84
N HIS A 63 26.50 0.13 8.15
CA HIS A 63 26.27 0.19 6.72
C HIS A 63 27.12 -0.83 5.98
N ALA A 64 26.49 -1.64 5.15
CA ALA A 64 27.16 -2.58 4.26
C ALA A 64 26.45 -2.56 2.92
N PRO A 65 27.17 -2.65 1.79
CA PRO A 65 26.54 -2.56 0.47
C PRO A 65 25.44 -3.59 0.24
N GLN A 66 25.65 -4.84 0.68
CA GLN A 66 24.63 -5.88 0.49
C GLN A 66 23.37 -5.59 1.29
N ILE A 67 23.52 -5.05 2.50
CA ILE A 67 22.38 -4.69 3.33
C ILE A 67 21.63 -3.53 2.69
N GLY A 68 22.36 -2.52 2.19
CA GLY A 68 21.74 -1.41 1.49
C GLY A 68 20.96 -1.86 0.27
N ALA A 69 21.55 -2.78 -0.52
CA ALA A 69 20.87 -3.32 -1.69
C ALA A 69 19.59 -4.08 -1.30
N THR A 70 19.65 -4.86 -0.22
CA THR A 70 18.48 -5.60 0.25
C THR A 70 17.36 -4.66 0.66
N LYS A 71 17.68 -3.59 1.38
CA LYS A 71 16.69 -2.59 1.78
C LYS A 71 16.10 -1.88 0.57
N ASP A 72 16.92 -1.57 -0.44
CA ASP A 72 16.47 -0.90 -1.66
C ASP A 72 15.49 -1.78 -2.44
N ILE A 73 15.79 -3.07 -2.54
CA ILE A 73 14.89 -4.01 -3.23
C ILE A 73 13.55 -4.08 -2.52
N ALA A 74 13.56 -4.17 -1.19
CA ALA A 74 12.33 -4.21 -0.42
C ALA A 74 11.53 -2.91 -0.58
N ALA A 75 12.22 -1.77 -0.58
CA ALA A 75 11.57 -0.48 -0.79
C ALA A 75 10.97 -0.38 -2.19
N ALA A 76 11.64 -0.94 -3.21
CA ALA A 76 11.11 -0.95 -4.56
C ALA A 76 9.81 -1.76 -4.64
N ALA A 77 9.72 -2.88 -3.93
CA ALA A 77 8.50 -3.68 -3.89
C ALA A 77 7.34 -2.88 -3.31
N VAL A 78 7.58 -2.14 -2.22
CA VAL A 78 6.56 -1.27 -1.64
C VAL A 78 6.16 -0.18 -2.62
N ALA A 79 7.13 0.41 -3.32
CA ALA A 79 6.85 1.46 -4.28
C ALA A 79 5.95 0.95 -5.41
N LEU A 80 6.21 -0.24 -5.94
CA LEU A 80 5.38 -0.83 -6.98
C LEU A 80 3.96 -1.08 -6.48
N CYS A 81 3.82 -1.68 -5.31
CA CYS A 81 2.50 -1.94 -4.74
C CYS A 81 1.76 -0.64 -4.45
N SER A 82 2.48 0.38 -3.97
CA SER A 82 1.88 1.67 -3.67
C SER A 82 1.39 2.37 -4.94
N LEU A 83 2.16 2.28 -6.03
CA LEU A 83 1.74 2.86 -7.30
C LEU A 83 0.48 2.16 -7.82
N ALA A 84 0.42 0.85 -7.70
CA ALA A 84 -0.76 0.09 -8.11
C ALA A 84 -1.98 0.50 -7.26
N TRP A 85 -1.79 0.63 -5.96
CA TRP A 85 -2.86 1.05 -5.06
C TRP A 85 -3.33 2.47 -5.39
N ILE A 86 -2.39 3.38 -5.64
CA ILE A 86 -2.73 4.75 -6.02
C ILE A 86 -3.55 4.75 -7.31
N GLY A 87 -3.14 3.95 -8.30
CA GLY A 87 -3.87 3.84 -9.55
C GLY A 87 -5.31 3.39 -9.35
N VAL A 88 -5.50 2.35 -8.51
CA VAL A 88 -6.84 1.86 -8.20
C VAL A 88 -7.66 2.93 -7.48
N MET A 89 -7.04 3.62 -6.51
CA MET A 89 -7.73 4.67 -5.76
C MET A 89 -8.15 5.83 -6.65
N LEU A 90 -7.27 6.23 -7.58
CA LEU A 90 -7.60 7.31 -8.52
C LEU A 90 -8.75 6.91 -9.45
N PHE A 91 -8.72 5.67 -9.95
CA PHE A 91 -9.79 5.17 -10.81
C PHE A 91 -11.13 5.13 -10.05
N GLU A 92 -11.12 4.61 -8.83
CA GLU A 92 -12.33 4.53 -8.02
C GLU A 92 -12.87 5.92 -7.69
N THR A 93 -11.99 6.85 -7.36
CA THR A 93 -12.41 8.22 -7.06
C THR A 93 -13.00 8.89 -8.30
N ALA A 94 -12.36 8.71 -9.46
CA ALA A 94 -12.87 9.29 -10.72
C ALA A 94 -14.25 8.72 -11.04
N ARG A 95 -14.44 7.41 -10.82
CA ARG A 95 -15.72 6.78 -11.06
C ARG A 95 -16.80 7.31 -10.11
N MET A 96 -16.44 7.50 -8.83
CA MET A 96 -17.36 8.07 -7.84
C MET A 96 -17.81 9.48 -8.23
N LEU A 97 -16.92 10.24 -8.86
CA LEU A 97 -17.21 11.60 -9.31
C LEU A 97 -17.78 11.63 -10.73
N HIS A 98 -18.03 10.49 -11.32
CA HIS A 98 -18.56 10.36 -12.70
C HIS A 98 -17.65 10.95 -13.76
N LEU A 99 -16.32 10.94 -13.50
CA LEU A 99 -15.33 11.45 -14.45
C LEU A 99 -14.96 10.40 -15.50
N VAL A 100 -15.20 9.11 -15.20
CA VAL A 100 -14.98 8.01 -16.13
C VAL A 100 -16.23 7.13 -16.16
N PRO A 101 -16.45 6.39 -17.27
CA PRO A 101 -17.59 5.48 -17.34
C PRO A 101 -17.53 4.38 -16.30
N ALA A 102 -18.67 4.01 -15.78
CA ALA A 102 -18.78 2.93 -14.81
C ALA A 102 -18.52 1.57 -15.44
#